data_1a0bdb7f2851d94ddc4660d3cdef299a
#
_entry.id   1a0bdb7f2851d94ddc4660d3cdef299a
#
_cell.length_a   1.000
_cell.length_b   1.000
_cell.length_c   1.000
_cell.angle_alpha   90.00
_cell.angle_beta   90.00
_cell.angle_gamma   90.00
#
_symmetry.space_group_name_H-M   'P 1'
#
loop_
_entity.id
_entity.type
_entity.pdbx_description
1 polymer ?
#
loop_
_entity_poly.entity_id
_entity_poly.type
_entity_poly.pdbx_seq_one_letter_code
_entity_poly.pdbx_strand_id
1 'polypeptide(L)'
;SKLSPGNFIKFDYICKENNLNIFDDFTKNLSLLLNLYKKNKDILFINIAFFLTDYYFKNEYEKDFSNSNNIYEIKKFIFNNLNDYLMLNLNQFSLLNSISNKLRYG
;
A
#
# COMPACT_ATOMS: atom_id res chain seq x y z
N SER A 1 -1.05 -10.70 -1.46
CA SER A 1 0.34 -10.69 -1.03
C SER A 1 0.43 -11.01 0.45
N LYS A 2 1.35 -11.88 0.79
CA LYS A 2 1.58 -12.27 2.16
C LYS A 2 3.03 -12.00 2.54
N LEU A 3 3.22 -11.34 3.67
CA LEU A 3 4.57 -11.18 4.21
C LEU A 3 4.90 -12.37 5.09
N SER A 4 6.08 -12.95 4.89
CA SER A 4 6.64 -13.92 5.81
C SER A 4 6.95 -13.24 7.15
N PRO A 5 7.11 -13.98 8.25
CA PRO A 5 7.52 -13.38 9.53
C PRO A 5 8.80 -12.54 9.41
N GLY A 6 9.75 -12.98 8.59
CA GLY A 6 10.98 -12.21 8.37
C GLY A 6 10.72 -10.88 7.70
N ASN A 7 9.83 -10.84 6.71
CA ASN A 7 9.48 -9.60 6.04
C ASN A 7 8.71 -8.66 6.95
N PHE A 8 7.90 -9.20 7.86
CA PHE A 8 7.20 -8.38 8.84
C PHE A 8 8.20 -7.67 9.77
N ILE A 9 9.24 -8.36 10.20
CA ILE A 9 10.28 -7.77 11.03
C ILE A 9 11.01 -6.66 10.26
N LYS A 10 11.29 -6.90 8.97
CA LYS A 10 11.92 -5.88 8.12
C LYS A 10 11.00 -4.67 7.94
N PHE A 11 9.71 -4.89 7.80
CA PHE A 11 8.73 -3.81 7.72
C PHE A 11 8.78 -2.94 8.97
N ASP A 12 8.76 -3.56 10.14
CA ASP A 12 8.84 -2.84 11.41
C ASP A 12 10.13 -2.00 11.50
N TYR A 13 11.24 -2.59 11.10
CA TYR A 13 12.53 -1.90 11.08
C TYR A 13 12.50 -0.68 10.16
N ILE A 14 11.95 -0.85 8.96
CA ILE A 14 11.84 0.22 7.97
C ILE A 14 10.95 1.34 8.49
N CYS A 15 9.86 1.01 9.17
CA CYS A 15 8.99 2.00 9.75
C CYS A 15 9.74 2.87 10.76
N LYS A 16 10.53 2.25 11.63
CA LYS A 16 11.31 2.95 12.64
C LYS A 16 12.40 3.81 12.01
N GLU A 17 13.11 3.27 11.03
CA GLU A 17 14.20 3.97 10.35
C GLU A 17 13.73 5.24 9.65
N ASN A 18 12.52 5.22 9.08
CA ASN A 18 12.02 6.29 8.25
C ASN A 18 10.90 7.09 8.92
N ASN A 19 10.70 6.92 10.23
CA ASN A 19 9.63 7.58 10.99
C ASN A 19 8.27 7.33 10.38
N LEU A 20 8.08 6.17 9.79
CA LEU A 20 6.82 5.79 9.17
C LEU A 20 5.93 5.16 10.24
N ASN A 21 4.72 5.70 10.39
CA ASN A 21 3.76 5.19 11.36
C ASN A 21 2.64 4.47 10.61
N ILE A 22 2.46 3.18 10.86
CA ILE A 22 1.44 2.38 10.20
C ILE A 22 0.03 2.91 10.46
N PHE A 23 -0.17 3.65 11.54
CA PHE A 23 -1.47 4.26 11.87
C PHE A 23 -1.66 5.63 11.22
N ASP A 24 -0.66 6.11 10.51
CA ASP A 24 -0.74 7.36 9.78
C ASP A 24 -1.55 7.18 8.49
N ASP A 25 -1.74 8.27 7.74
CA ASP A 25 -2.49 8.23 6.50
C ASP A 25 -1.92 7.17 5.54
N PHE A 26 -2.79 6.29 5.05
CA PHE A 26 -2.40 5.22 4.13
C PHE A 26 -1.70 5.76 2.89
N THR A 27 -2.26 6.80 2.27
CA THR A 27 -1.70 7.38 1.05
C THR A 27 -0.31 7.95 1.30
N LYS A 28 -0.11 8.57 2.45
CA LYS A 28 1.19 9.11 2.84
C LYS A 28 2.22 8.00 3.00
N ASN A 29 1.84 6.92 3.67
CA ASN A 29 2.73 5.78 3.87
C ASN A 29 3.05 5.09 2.55
N LEU A 30 2.06 4.94 1.69
CA LEU A 30 2.24 4.36 0.37
C LEU A 30 3.22 5.19 -0.47
N SER A 31 3.06 6.51 -0.44
CA SER A 31 3.95 7.43 -1.15
C SER A 31 5.39 7.26 -0.69
N LEU A 32 5.59 7.17 0.63
CA LEU A 32 6.93 7.00 1.18
C LEU A 32 7.56 5.68 0.72
N LEU A 33 6.80 4.59 0.74
CA LEU A 33 7.29 3.29 0.29
C LEU A 33 7.66 3.30 -1.19
N LEU A 34 6.87 3.96 -2.03
CA LEU A 34 7.17 4.06 -3.45
C LEU A 34 8.43 4.91 -3.69
N ASN A 35 8.62 5.97 -2.90
CA ASN A 35 9.84 6.77 -2.99
C ASN A 35 11.06 5.95 -2.60
N LEU A 36 10.95 5.12 -1.55
CA LEU A 36 12.04 4.26 -1.13
C LEU A 36 12.35 3.21 -2.19
N TYR A 37 11.33 2.64 -2.82
CA TYR A 37 11.54 1.71 -3.93
C TYR A 37 12.28 2.38 -5.09
N LYS A 38 11.85 3.58 -5.45
CA LYS A 38 12.47 4.32 -6.56
C LYS A 38 13.94 4.60 -6.26
N LYS A 39 14.25 4.95 -5.03
CA LYS A 39 15.62 5.28 -4.61
C LYS A 39 16.50 4.05 -4.53
N ASN A 40 16.01 2.97 -3.94
CA ASN A 40 16.82 1.79 -3.63
C ASN A 40 16.67 0.65 -4.64
N LYS A 41 15.61 0.69 -5.46
CA LYS A 41 15.30 -0.37 -6.44
C LYS A 41 15.14 -1.74 -5.79
N ASP A 42 14.67 -1.78 -4.54
CA ASP A 42 14.47 -3.00 -3.80
C ASP A 42 13.00 -3.36 -3.80
N ILE A 43 12.66 -4.52 -4.38
CA ILE A 43 11.28 -5.00 -4.48
C ILE A 43 10.63 -5.17 -3.11
N LEU A 44 11.42 -5.26 -2.05
CA LEU A 44 10.90 -5.35 -0.69
C LEU A 44 9.93 -4.22 -0.39
N PHE A 45 10.22 -3.00 -0.84
CA PHE A 45 9.35 -1.85 -0.57
C PHE A 45 8.00 -1.99 -1.25
N ILE A 46 7.95 -2.63 -2.41
CA ILE A 46 6.67 -2.93 -3.10
C ILE A 46 5.90 -4.00 -2.34
N ASN A 47 6.59 -5.04 -1.87
CA ASN A 47 5.96 -6.09 -1.07
C ASN A 47 5.37 -5.51 0.22
N ILE A 48 6.06 -4.57 0.84
CA ILE A 48 5.56 -3.87 2.02
C ILE A 48 4.34 -3.03 1.68
N ALA A 49 4.32 -2.42 0.49
CA ALA A 49 3.14 -1.65 0.04
C ALA A 49 1.92 -2.56 -0.09
N PHE A 50 2.07 -3.77 -0.61
CA PHE A 50 0.98 -4.75 -0.66
C PHE A 50 0.51 -5.13 0.74
N PHE A 51 1.45 -5.38 1.64
CA PHE A 51 1.11 -5.70 3.03
C PHE A 51 0.35 -4.55 3.70
N LEU A 52 0.82 -3.33 3.51
CA LEU A 52 0.19 -2.14 4.08
C LEU A 52 -1.25 -2.01 3.58
N THR A 53 -1.47 -2.29 2.29
CA THR A 53 -2.80 -2.25 1.70
C THR A 53 -3.71 -3.31 2.34
N ASP A 54 -3.22 -4.54 2.48
CA ASP A 54 -3.97 -5.60 3.16
C ASP A 54 -4.34 -5.20 4.58
N TYR A 55 -3.38 -4.68 5.31
CA TYR A 55 -3.58 -4.29 6.71
C TYR A 55 -4.62 -3.17 6.82
N TYR A 56 -4.51 -2.16 5.97
CA TYR A 56 -5.42 -1.03 5.99
C TYR A 56 -6.87 -1.48 5.74
N PHE A 57 -7.08 -2.31 4.72
CA PHE A 57 -8.42 -2.73 4.36
C PHE A 57 -8.97 -3.80 5.30
N LYS A 58 -8.12 -4.58 5.95
CA LYS A 58 -8.57 -5.48 6.99
C LYS A 58 -9.21 -4.71 8.14
N ASN A 59 -8.58 -3.61 8.55
CA ASN A 59 -9.12 -2.75 9.59
C ASN A 59 -10.44 -2.12 9.16
N GLU A 60 -10.55 -1.67 7.91
CA GLU A 60 -11.79 -1.11 7.39
C GLU A 60 -12.92 -2.14 7.33
N TYR A 61 -12.60 -3.38 6.98
CA TYR A 61 -13.59 -4.47 7.01
C TYR A 61 -14.14 -4.68 8.41
N GLU A 62 -13.28 -4.67 9.40
CA GLU A 62 -13.69 -4.87 10.79
C GLU A 62 -14.58 -3.74 11.29
N LYS A 63 -14.44 -2.55 10.74
CA LYS A 63 -15.23 -1.39 11.14
C LYS A 63 -16.61 -1.36 10.52
N ASP A 64 -16.77 -1.84 9.29
CA ASP A 64 -18.02 -1.67 8.57
C ASP A 64 -18.26 -2.79 7.56
N PHE A 65 -19.03 -3.79 7.98
CA PHE A 65 -19.40 -4.92 7.14
C PHE A 65 -20.31 -4.52 5.98
N SER A 66 -21.08 -3.44 6.13
CA SER A 66 -22.03 -3.04 5.10
C SER A 66 -21.33 -2.57 3.82
N ASN A 67 -20.07 -2.17 3.91
CA ASN A 67 -19.28 -1.71 2.77
C ASN A 67 -18.28 -2.75 2.28
N SER A 68 -18.42 -4.02 2.68
CA SER A 68 -17.41 -5.03 2.39
C SER A 68 -17.15 -5.23 0.90
N ASN A 69 -18.19 -5.20 0.05
CA ASN A 69 -18.02 -5.36 -1.39
C ASN A 69 -17.25 -4.18 -2.00
N ASN A 70 -17.60 -2.98 -1.57
CA ASN A 70 -16.93 -1.77 -2.04
C ASN A 70 -15.47 -1.76 -1.61
N ILE A 71 -15.19 -2.16 -0.38
CA ILE A 71 -13.83 -2.24 0.16
C ILE A 71 -13.01 -3.24 -0.64
N TYR A 72 -13.59 -4.41 -0.95
CA TYR A 72 -12.92 -5.43 -1.75
C TYR A 72 -12.54 -4.90 -3.14
N GLU A 73 -13.46 -4.19 -3.79
CA GLU A 73 -13.22 -3.63 -5.12
C GLU A 73 -12.12 -2.56 -5.09
N ILE A 74 -12.11 -1.73 -4.07
CA ILE A 74 -11.09 -0.70 -3.91
C ILE A 74 -9.71 -1.34 -3.68
N LYS A 75 -9.65 -2.35 -2.82
CA LYS A 75 -8.41 -3.07 -2.55
C LYS A 75 -7.87 -3.71 -3.81
N LYS A 76 -8.74 -4.35 -4.59
CA LYS A 76 -8.37 -4.97 -5.85
C LYS A 76 -7.83 -3.93 -6.83
N PHE A 77 -8.47 -2.78 -6.91
CA PHE A 77 -8.01 -1.66 -7.74
C PHE A 77 -6.59 -1.25 -7.36
N ILE A 78 -6.33 -1.09 -6.07
CA ILE A 78 -5.00 -0.68 -5.59
C ILE A 78 -3.96 -1.74 -5.91
N PHE A 79 -4.27 -3.02 -5.69
CA PHE A 79 -3.35 -4.11 -6.01
C PHE A 79 -3.01 -4.13 -7.50
N ASN A 80 -4.02 -3.97 -8.36
CA ASN A 80 -3.80 -3.93 -9.81
C ASN A 80 -2.93 -2.76 -10.22
N ASN A 81 -3.15 -1.59 -9.62
CA ASN A 81 -2.33 -0.41 -9.92
C ASN A 81 -0.89 -0.59 -9.46
N LEU A 82 -0.66 -1.20 -8.31
CA LEU A 82 0.69 -1.47 -7.83
C LEU A 82 1.42 -2.47 -8.75
N ASN A 83 0.71 -3.51 -9.18
CA ASN A 83 1.28 -4.47 -10.15
C ASN A 83 1.62 -3.80 -11.46
N ASP A 84 0.73 -2.97 -11.98
CA ASP A 84 0.96 -2.25 -13.24
C ASP A 84 2.15 -1.30 -13.10
N TYR A 85 2.26 -0.62 -11.96
CA TYR A 85 3.38 0.26 -11.69
C TYR A 85 4.70 -0.50 -11.78
N LEU A 86 4.75 -1.68 -11.14
CA LEU A 86 5.95 -2.50 -11.11
C LEU A 86 6.28 -3.06 -12.50
N MET A 87 5.29 -3.59 -13.21
CA MET A 87 5.49 -4.29 -14.47
C MET A 87 5.68 -3.33 -15.66
N LEU A 88 4.98 -2.20 -15.65
CA LEU A 88 4.94 -1.28 -16.77
C LEU A 88 5.74 0.00 -16.53
N ASN A 89 6.37 0.11 -15.37
CA ASN A 89 7.17 1.29 -15.00
C ASN A 89 6.37 2.58 -15.13
N LEU A 90 5.15 2.57 -14.60
CA LEU A 90 4.24 3.71 -14.68
C LEU A 90 4.72 4.88 -13.83
N ASN A 91 4.19 6.06 -14.10
CA ASN A 91 4.50 7.27 -13.35
C ASN A 91 3.93 7.17 -11.94
N GLN A 92 4.79 7.38 -10.92
CA GLN A 92 4.40 7.28 -9.52
C GLN A 92 3.32 8.29 -9.15
N PHE A 93 3.40 9.50 -9.67
CA PHE A 93 2.44 10.56 -9.39
C PHE A 93 1.05 10.18 -9.89
N SER A 94 0.97 9.64 -11.11
CA SER A 94 -0.29 9.16 -11.68
C SER A 94 -0.87 8.02 -10.88
N LEU A 95 -0.03 7.09 -10.43
CA LEU A 95 -0.45 5.97 -9.60
C LEU A 95 -1.08 6.47 -8.30
N LEU A 96 -0.39 7.37 -7.60
CA LEU A 96 -0.89 7.88 -6.32
C LEU A 96 -2.17 8.68 -6.49
N ASN A 97 -2.29 9.46 -7.57
CA ASN A 97 -3.52 10.18 -7.86
C ASN A 97 -4.70 9.23 -8.10
N SER A 98 -4.48 8.17 -8.87
CA SER A 98 -5.52 7.18 -9.15
C SER A 98 -6.00 6.52 -7.86
N ILE A 99 -5.06 6.13 -6.99
CA ILE A 99 -5.39 5.49 -5.72
C ILE A 99 -6.13 6.47 -4.80
N SER A 100 -5.64 7.71 -4.68
CA SER A 100 -6.28 8.73 -3.84
C SER A 100 -7.70 9.02 -4.30
N ASN A 101 -7.92 9.12 -5.62
CA ASN A 101 -9.25 9.36 -6.16
C ASN A 101 -10.18 8.18 -5.87
N LYS A 102 -9.68 6.96 -6.01
CA LYS A 102 -10.48 5.76 -5.73
C LYS A 102 -10.89 5.68 -4.27
N LEU A 103 -9.98 6.03 -3.36
CA LEU A 103 -10.27 6.04 -1.93
C LEU A 103 -11.30 7.09 -1.57
N ARG A 104 -11.26 8.26 -2.24
CA ARG A 104 -12.13 9.37 -1.93
C ARG A 104 -13.52 9.22 -2.53
N TYR A 105 -13.62 8.74 -3.77
CA TYR A 105 -14.87 8.72 -4.52
C TYR A 105 -15.40 7.31 -4.80
N GLY A 106 -14.67 6.32 -4.40
CA GLY A 106 -15.08 4.95 -4.42
C GLY A 106 -15.47 4.24 -5.57
#